data_239e8c4a643891db4017757537d8eec1
#
_entry.id   239e8c4a643891db4017757537d8eec1
#
_cell.length_a   1.000
_cell.length_b   1.000
_cell.length_c   1.000
_cell.angle_alpha   90.00
_cell.angle_beta   90.00
_cell.angle_gamma   90.00
#
_symmetry.space_group_name_H-M   'P 1'
#
loop_
_entity.id
_entity.type
_entity.pdbx_description
1 polymer ?
#
loop_
_entity_poly.entity_id
_entity_poly.type
_entity_poly.pdbx_seq_one_letter_code
_entity_poly.pdbx_strand_id
1 'polypeptide(L)'
;VGKPAPDVEIALAPPISTRYNTYIMSRKILLTESEIPTHWYNIAADMPTPPLPPLNPATREPLTPEALEPLFPKALIEQEVSRERWIEIPDEVRDVYTQWRPAPLFRARGLEKALDTPAKLYYKYEGVSPAGSHKPNTAVPQAWYNKQEGIKRITTETGAGQWGSALSYACNLFGLTCEVYMVKVSYESKPYRKLLMNTWGADVYASPSERTAAGRAILEKDPDSPGSLGIAISEAVEMAAQSDDAHYALGSVLNHVLLHQTIVGQEARLQMEKAGDYPDVIIAPFGGGSNFAGLCFPFLKDKLDEGKKVRCVASEPESCPKLTRGVFRYDYGDTAGMTPLLPMYTLGHNFVPAPIHAGGLRYHGAGVIVSQLLKDKLIEAVAHPQTECFEAGLLFARTEGILPAPEATHGIATALREAKAAKESGEPRTILFNMCGHGHFDLAAYEAYLSGNLIDSDLPRSRIDASLGELDTPEIP
;
A
#
# COMPACT_ATOMS: atom_id res chain seq x y z
N VAL A 1 -14.67 28.31 -64.55
CA VAL A 1 -13.22 28.53 -64.49
C VAL A 1 -12.93 29.23 -63.16
N GLY A 2 -12.65 28.44 -62.12
CA GLY A 2 -12.30 28.93 -60.79
C GLY A 2 -10.81 29.25 -60.72
N LYS A 3 -10.46 30.36 -60.09
CA LYS A 3 -9.07 30.73 -59.78
C LYS A 3 -8.51 29.78 -58.78
N PRO A 4 -7.23 29.32 -58.84
CA PRO A 4 -6.57 28.56 -57.81
C PRO A 4 -6.35 29.42 -56.56
N ALA A 5 -6.47 28.79 -55.38
CA ALA A 5 -6.17 29.40 -54.08
C ALA A 5 -4.66 29.71 -53.98
N PRO A 6 -4.27 30.77 -53.27
CA PRO A 6 -2.87 31.11 -53.10
C PRO A 6 -2.14 30.08 -52.27
N ASP A 7 -0.92 29.69 -52.69
CA ASP A 7 0.02 28.87 -51.93
C ASP A 7 0.36 29.54 -50.59
N VAL A 8 0.03 28.92 -49.50
CA VAL A 8 0.47 29.33 -48.16
C VAL A 8 1.84 28.74 -47.94
N GLU A 9 2.90 29.53 -48.13
CA GLU A 9 4.24 29.19 -47.64
C GLU A 9 4.22 29.04 -46.12
N ILE A 10 4.30 27.80 -45.65
CA ILE A 10 4.54 27.53 -44.22
C ILE A 10 5.99 27.88 -43.93
N ALA A 11 6.23 29.07 -43.38
CA ALA A 11 7.53 29.46 -42.87
C ALA A 11 7.95 28.48 -41.79
N LEU A 12 8.94 27.62 -42.05
CA LEU A 12 9.58 26.79 -41.04
C LEU A 12 10.19 27.70 -39.99
N ALA A 13 9.80 27.48 -38.74
CA ALA A 13 10.39 28.17 -37.58
C ALA A 13 11.94 28.02 -37.65
N PRO A 14 12.69 29.09 -37.29
CA PRO A 14 14.15 29.01 -37.32
C PRO A 14 14.62 27.90 -36.38
N PRO A 15 15.76 27.23 -36.66
CA PRO A 15 16.29 26.20 -35.82
C PRO A 15 16.55 26.80 -34.41
N ILE A 16 15.99 26.16 -33.40
CA ILE A 16 16.19 26.54 -32.01
C ILE A 16 17.69 26.57 -31.74
N SER A 17 18.21 27.76 -31.46
CA SER A 17 19.65 27.96 -31.24
C SER A 17 20.12 27.11 -30.07
N THR A 18 21.15 26.33 -30.29
CA THR A 18 21.83 25.42 -29.35
C THR A 18 22.58 26.15 -28.20
N ARG A 19 21.97 27.16 -27.59
CA ARG A 19 22.55 27.87 -26.42
C ARG A 19 21.63 27.84 -25.19
N TYR A 20 21.14 26.63 -24.83
CA TYR A 20 20.65 26.37 -23.48
C TYR A 20 21.29 25.07 -22.97
N ASN A 21 22.61 25.12 -22.75
CA ASN A 21 23.32 24.08 -22.03
C ASN A 21 23.29 24.40 -20.52
N THR A 22 22.12 24.77 -20.02
CA THR A 22 21.77 24.59 -18.61
C THR A 22 21.05 23.25 -18.61
N TYR A 23 21.68 22.21 -18.07
CA TYR A 23 21.02 20.95 -17.74
C TYR A 23 19.86 21.30 -16.80
N ILE A 24 18.68 21.55 -17.35
CA ILE A 24 17.45 21.52 -16.59
C ILE A 24 17.24 20.04 -16.29
N MET A 25 17.77 19.59 -15.15
CA MET A 25 17.50 18.24 -14.68
C MET A 25 15.99 18.05 -14.69
N SER A 26 15.51 17.03 -15.37
CA SER A 26 14.09 16.79 -15.56
C SER A 26 13.38 16.71 -14.20
N ARG A 27 12.25 17.42 -14.05
CA ARG A 27 11.42 17.31 -12.85
C ARG A 27 10.69 15.97 -12.80
N LYS A 28 10.28 15.47 -13.95
CA LYS A 28 9.55 14.22 -14.15
C LYS A 28 10.45 13.21 -14.85
N ILE A 29 10.73 12.10 -14.20
CA ILE A 29 11.58 11.03 -14.71
C ILE A 29 10.67 9.87 -15.13
N LEU A 30 10.69 9.55 -16.41
CA LEU A 30 9.87 8.51 -17.03
C LEU A 30 10.73 7.35 -17.51
N LEU A 31 10.14 6.17 -17.49
CA LEU A 31 10.57 4.99 -18.21
C LEU A 31 9.66 4.78 -19.42
N THR A 32 10.12 3.97 -20.37
CA THR A 32 9.31 3.46 -21.48
C THR A 32 8.59 2.17 -21.07
N GLU A 33 7.56 1.75 -21.79
CA GLU A 33 6.87 0.48 -21.54
C GLU A 33 7.81 -0.73 -21.61
N SER A 34 8.83 -0.69 -22.46
CA SER A 34 9.85 -1.75 -22.56
C SER A 34 10.75 -1.84 -21.31
N GLU A 35 10.73 -0.86 -20.43
CA GLU A 35 11.46 -0.84 -19.15
C GLU A 35 10.59 -1.28 -17.97
N ILE A 36 9.33 -1.69 -18.20
CA ILE A 36 8.51 -2.34 -17.17
C ILE A 36 9.20 -3.64 -16.75
N PRO A 37 9.40 -3.86 -15.43
CA PRO A 37 10.00 -5.10 -14.95
C PRO A 37 9.26 -6.35 -15.44
N THR A 38 10.02 -7.37 -15.81
CA THR A 38 9.50 -8.68 -16.26
C THR A 38 9.33 -9.68 -15.12
N HIS A 39 9.89 -9.38 -13.95
CA HIS A 39 9.86 -10.21 -12.76
C HIS A 39 9.58 -9.36 -11.52
N TRP A 40 8.90 -9.94 -10.55
CA TRP A 40 8.85 -9.39 -9.20
C TRP A 40 10.09 -9.80 -8.42
N TYR A 41 10.56 -8.91 -7.55
CA TYR A 41 11.68 -9.19 -6.65
C TYR A 41 11.19 -9.74 -5.31
N ASN A 42 11.66 -10.93 -4.94
CA ASN A 42 11.35 -11.58 -3.67
C ASN A 42 12.49 -11.40 -2.67
N ILE A 43 12.30 -10.52 -1.70
CA ILE A 43 13.31 -10.26 -0.66
C ILE A 43 13.53 -11.47 0.27
N ALA A 44 12.59 -12.42 0.36
CA ALA A 44 12.74 -13.62 1.18
C ALA A 44 13.95 -14.48 0.79
N ALA A 45 14.43 -14.34 -0.47
CA ALA A 45 15.65 -14.99 -0.94
C ALA A 45 16.93 -14.40 -0.33
N ASP A 46 16.90 -13.13 0.07
CA ASP A 46 18.08 -12.35 0.49
C ASP A 46 18.08 -12.01 1.98
N MET A 47 17.00 -12.33 2.70
CA MET A 47 16.90 -12.05 4.13
C MET A 47 17.94 -12.85 4.94
N PRO A 48 18.71 -12.20 5.82
CA PRO A 48 19.69 -12.90 6.67
C PRO A 48 19.02 -13.86 7.67
N THR A 49 17.83 -13.50 8.15
CA THR A 49 17.01 -14.32 9.04
C THR A 49 15.68 -14.62 8.33
N PRO A 50 15.40 -15.90 7.99
CA PRO A 50 14.11 -16.25 7.44
C PRO A 50 12.99 -16.00 8.46
N PRO A 51 11.80 -15.54 8.00
CA PRO A 51 10.67 -15.38 8.88
C PRO A 51 10.20 -16.74 9.44
N LEU A 52 9.62 -16.70 10.64
CA LEU A 52 8.99 -17.88 11.23
C LEU A 52 7.76 -18.32 10.41
N PRO A 53 7.43 -19.62 10.39
CA PRO A 53 6.29 -20.12 9.61
C PRO A 53 4.96 -19.65 10.23
N PRO A 54 3.90 -19.48 9.43
CA PRO A 54 2.53 -19.40 9.91
C PRO A 54 2.15 -20.67 10.70
N LEU A 55 1.27 -20.56 11.70
CA LEU A 55 0.77 -21.69 12.45
C LEU A 55 -0.72 -21.93 12.17
N ASN A 56 -1.10 -23.19 12.21
CA ASN A 56 -2.50 -23.61 12.22
C ASN A 56 -3.17 -23.09 13.51
N PRO A 57 -4.30 -22.40 13.46
CA PRO A 57 -4.94 -21.84 14.63
C PRO A 57 -5.40 -22.90 15.65
N ALA A 58 -5.80 -24.09 15.21
CA ALA A 58 -6.31 -25.15 16.08
C ALA A 58 -5.19 -25.99 16.71
N THR A 59 -4.16 -26.36 15.92
CA THR A 59 -3.10 -27.28 16.39
C THR A 59 -1.85 -26.57 16.90
N ARG A 60 -1.68 -25.30 16.56
CA ARG A 60 -0.46 -24.49 16.83
C ARG A 60 0.80 -25.01 16.13
N GLU A 61 0.68 -26.00 15.23
CA GLU A 61 1.76 -26.53 14.42
C GLU A 61 1.96 -25.67 13.17
N PRO A 62 3.15 -25.72 12.52
CA PRO A 62 3.39 -25.04 11.27
C PRO A 62 2.32 -25.36 10.23
N LEU A 63 1.79 -24.34 9.59
CA LEU A 63 0.77 -24.48 8.56
C LEU A 63 1.40 -25.03 7.28
N THR A 64 0.76 -26.03 6.68
CA THR A 64 1.16 -26.51 5.36
C THR A 64 0.55 -25.64 4.26
N PRO A 65 1.21 -25.46 3.11
CA PRO A 65 0.68 -24.65 2.00
C PRO A 65 -0.72 -25.12 1.55
N GLU A 66 -0.99 -26.43 1.54
CA GLU A 66 -2.25 -27.01 1.12
C GLU A 66 -3.46 -26.56 1.97
N ALA A 67 -3.22 -26.19 3.21
CA ALA A 67 -4.27 -25.66 4.09
C ALA A 67 -4.83 -24.31 3.63
N LEU A 68 -4.14 -23.62 2.72
CA LEU A 68 -4.57 -22.35 2.12
C LEU A 68 -5.34 -22.52 0.79
N GLU A 69 -5.34 -23.71 0.18
CA GLU A 69 -6.02 -23.96 -1.10
C GLU A 69 -7.51 -23.61 -1.12
N PRO A 70 -8.29 -23.74 -0.01
CA PRO A 70 -9.69 -23.32 -0.02
C PRO A 70 -9.90 -21.79 -0.17
N LEU A 71 -8.84 -20.99 0.01
CA LEU A 71 -8.92 -19.51 0.01
C LEU A 71 -8.13 -18.86 -1.12
N PHE A 72 -7.07 -19.51 -1.62
CA PHE A 72 -6.14 -18.91 -2.58
C PHE A 72 -5.77 -19.87 -3.70
N PRO A 73 -5.53 -19.37 -4.92
CA PRO A 73 -5.01 -20.18 -6.00
C PRO A 73 -3.59 -20.69 -5.70
N LYS A 74 -3.28 -21.90 -6.18
CA LYS A 74 -2.00 -22.59 -5.94
C LYS A 74 -0.79 -21.73 -6.27
N ALA A 75 -0.84 -21.03 -7.39
CA ALA A 75 0.24 -20.16 -7.80
C ALA A 75 0.52 -19.02 -6.79
N LEU A 76 -0.50 -18.47 -6.12
CA LEU A 76 -0.30 -17.48 -5.06
C LEU A 76 0.22 -18.11 -3.77
N ILE A 77 -0.18 -19.35 -3.46
CA ILE A 77 0.35 -20.11 -2.32
C ILE A 77 1.82 -20.44 -2.54
N GLU A 78 2.20 -20.85 -3.75
CA GLU A 78 3.61 -21.05 -4.12
C GLU A 78 4.42 -19.78 -3.96
N GLN A 79 3.90 -18.63 -4.39
CA GLN A 79 4.54 -17.33 -4.21
C GLN A 79 4.66 -16.93 -2.73
N GLU A 80 3.65 -17.26 -1.91
CA GLU A 80 3.62 -16.95 -0.47
C GLU A 80 4.80 -17.59 0.28
N VAL A 81 5.21 -18.80 -0.14
CA VAL A 81 6.28 -19.57 0.52
C VAL A 81 7.59 -19.60 -0.27
N SER A 82 7.63 -19.00 -1.46
CA SER A 82 8.77 -19.05 -2.37
C SER A 82 10.04 -18.43 -1.78
N ARG A 83 11.17 -19.08 -2.13
CA ARG A 83 12.53 -18.58 -1.90
C ARG A 83 13.25 -18.20 -3.19
N GLU A 84 12.55 -18.25 -4.33
CA GLU A 84 13.10 -17.79 -5.58
C GLU A 84 13.20 -16.27 -5.57
N ARG A 85 14.39 -15.74 -5.93
CA ARG A 85 14.68 -14.29 -5.90
C ARG A 85 13.86 -13.50 -6.90
N TRP A 86 13.61 -14.08 -8.08
CA TRP A 86 12.89 -13.44 -9.18
C TRP A 86 11.73 -14.33 -9.62
N ILE A 87 10.54 -13.82 -9.54
CA ILE A 87 9.32 -14.52 -9.95
C ILE A 87 8.77 -13.81 -11.18
N GLU A 88 8.60 -14.54 -12.27
CA GLU A 88 8.14 -14.01 -13.54
C GLU A 88 6.74 -13.40 -13.44
N ILE A 89 6.57 -12.23 -14.06
CA ILE A 89 5.27 -11.58 -14.22
C ILE A 89 4.62 -12.13 -15.48
N PRO A 90 3.43 -12.76 -15.42
CA PRO A 90 2.73 -13.25 -16.60
C PRO A 90 2.53 -12.15 -17.66
N ASP A 91 2.65 -12.50 -18.92
CA ASP A 91 2.55 -11.53 -20.02
C ASP A 91 1.22 -10.79 -20.03
N GLU A 92 0.10 -11.47 -19.73
CA GLU A 92 -1.22 -10.84 -19.66
C GLU A 92 -1.32 -9.85 -18.48
N VAL A 93 -0.66 -10.13 -17.37
CA VAL A 93 -0.57 -9.19 -16.24
C VAL A 93 0.26 -7.97 -16.62
N ARG A 94 1.38 -8.17 -17.34
CA ARG A 94 2.22 -7.08 -17.84
C ARG A 94 1.50 -6.22 -18.88
N ASP A 95 0.72 -6.83 -19.76
CA ASP A 95 -0.13 -6.11 -20.72
C ASP A 95 -1.10 -5.18 -19.99
N VAL A 96 -1.80 -5.69 -18.97
CA VAL A 96 -2.69 -4.85 -18.14
C VAL A 96 -1.90 -3.73 -17.43
N TYR A 97 -0.70 -4.00 -16.95
CA TYR A 97 0.13 -2.99 -16.30
C TYR A 97 0.47 -1.81 -17.23
N THR A 98 0.59 -2.00 -18.55
CA THR A 98 0.86 -0.91 -19.50
C THR A 98 -0.18 0.21 -19.47
N GLN A 99 -1.38 -0.03 -18.93
CA GLN A 99 -2.41 0.99 -18.79
C GLN A 99 -2.02 2.14 -17.85
N TRP A 100 -1.09 1.92 -16.89
CA TRP A 100 -0.64 2.97 -15.96
C TRP A 100 0.85 2.92 -15.63
N ARG A 101 1.54 1.84 -15.99
CA ARG A 101 2.98 1.69 -15.76
C ARG A 101 3.77 1.90 -17.05
N PRO A 102 5.02 2.38 -16.93
CA PRO A 102 5.73 2.75 -15.70
C PRO A 102 5.14 3.99 -15.02
N ALA A 103 4.94 3.92 -13.70
CA ALA A 103 4.47 5.08 -12.95
C ALA A 103 5.58 6.14 -12.83
N PRO A 104 5.26 7.44 -12.85
CA PRO A 104 6.27 8.49 -12.87
C PRO A 104 7.00 8.65 -11.53
N LEU A 105 8.28 9.02 -11.60
CA LEU A 105 9.04 9.58 -10.49
C LEU A 105 9.18 11.08 -10.70
N PHE A 106 8.97 11.85 -9.63
CA PHE A 106 9.13 13.31 -9.67
C PHE A 106 10.16 13.79 -8.66
N ARG A 107 10.88 14.85 -9.01
CA ARG A 107 11.62 15.64 -8.04
C ARG A 107 10.74 16.79 -7.52
N ALA A 108 10.54 16.83 -6.22
CA ALA A 108 9.64 17.78 -5.52
C ALA A 108 10.30 19.15 -5.33
N ARG A 109 10.66 19.82 -6.41
CA ARG A 109 11.38 21.11 -6.37
C ARG A 109 10.60 22.24 -5.71
N GLY A 110 9.28 22.23 -5.82
CA GLY A 110 8.42 23.20 -5.15
C GLY A 110 8.50 23.03 -3.64
N LEU A 111 8.48 21.76 -3.18
CA LEU A 111 8.60 21.42 -1.77
C LEU A 111 10.01 21.70 -1.22
N GLU A 112 11.08 21.35 -1.96
CA GLU A 112 12.47 21.68 -1.61
C GLU A 112 12.63 23.18 -1.37
N LYS A 113 12.09 23.99 -2.28
CA LYS A 113 12.13 25.47 -2.19
C LYS A 113 11.32 25.98 -1.00
N ALA A 114 10.13 25.44 -0.75
CA ALA A 114 9.27 25.87 0.36
C ALA A 114 9.91 25.57 1.73
N LEU A 115 10.67 24.47 1.84
CA LEU A 115 11.38 24.09 3.06
C LEU A 115 12.73 24.80 3.22
N ASP A 116 13.25 25.42 2.16
CA ASP A 116 14.59 26.02 2.13
C ASP A 116 15.64 25.03 2.64
N THR A 117 15.65 23.80 2.07
CA THR A 117 16.46 22.67 2.50
C THR A 117 17.53 22.32 1.47
N PRO A 118 18.73 21.84 1.88
CA PRO A 118 19.71 21.27 0.97
C PRO A 118 19.34 19.84 0.51
N ALA A 119 18.28 19.25 1.07
CA ALA A 119 17.83 17.91 0.69
C ALA A 119 17.24 17.90 -0.72
N LYS A 120 17.47 16.79 -1.44
CA LYS A 120 16.78 16.45 -2.67
C LYS A 120 15.59 15.56 -2.35
N LEU A 121 14.39 15.96 -2.74
CA LEU A 121 13.14 15.24 -2.48
C LEU A 121 12.60 14.62 -3.76
N TYR A 122 12.43 13.31 -3.77
CA TYR A 122 11.82 12.57 -4.85
C TYR A 122 10.57 11.83 -4.37
N TYR A 123 9.54 11.75 -5.21
CA TYR A 123 8.38 10.92 -4.92
C TYR A 123 7.98 10.05 -6.10
N LYS A 124 7.76 8.75 -5.81
CA LYS A 124 7.16 7.80 -6.74
C LYS A 124 5.65 7.96 -6.70
N TYR A 125 5.00 8.23 -7.83
CA TYR A 125 3.57 8.55 -7.85
C TYR A 125 2.74 7.39 -8.38
N GLU A 126 2.09 6.67 -7.48
CA GLU A 126 1.22 5.53 -7.76
C GLU A 126 -0.27 5.91 -7.94
N GLY A 127 -0.63 7.18 -7.79
CA GLY A 127 -1.99 7.67 -8.00
C GLY A 127 -2.45 7.72 -9.45
N VAL A 128 -1.59 7.35 -10.40
CA VAL A 128 -1.89 7.30 -11.85
C VAL A 128 -2.65 6.04 -12.27
N SER A 129 -2.76 5.03 -11.41
CA SER A 129 -3.48 3.80 -11.72
C SER A 129 -5.00 4.04 -11.84
N PRO A 130 -5.75 3.15 -12.49
CA PRO A 130 -7.21 3.26 -12.59
C PRO A 130 -7.93 3.40 -11.24
N ALA A 131 -7.43 2.74 -10.19
CA ALA A 131 -7.97 2.87 -8.84
C ALA A 131 -7.37 4.02 -8.03
N GLY A 132 -6.45 4.80 -8.59
CA GLY A 132 -5.84 5.96 -7.98
C GLY A 132 -4.86 5.64 -6.85
N SER A 133 -4.27 4.43 -6.81
CA SER A 133 -3.32 3.97 -5.79
C SER A 133 -2.40 2.86 -6.29
N HIS A 134 -1.43 2.43 -5.46
CA HIS A 134 -0.53 1.30 -5.74
C HIS A 134 -1.23 -0.08 -5.79
N LYS A 135 -2.46 -0.19 -5.30
CA LYS A 135 -3.11 -1.49 -5.07
C LYS A 135 -3.39 -2.33 -6.32
N PRO A 136 -3.66 -1.77 -7.53
CA PRO A 136 -3.80 -2.56 -8.74
C PRO A 136 -2.59 -3.43 -9.08
N ASN A 137 -1.38 -3.08 -8.61
CA ASN A 137 -0.19 -3.88 -8.83
C ASN A 137 -0.28 -5.31 -8.27
N THR A 138 -1.10 -5.53 -7.24
CA THR A 138 -1.38 -6.88 -6.70
C THR A 138 -2.79 -7.36 -7.03
N ALA A 139 -3.77 -6.46 -7.19
CA ALA A 139 -5.13 -6.85 -7.53
C ALA A 139 -5.20 -7.55 -8.89
N VAL A 140 -4.47 -7.06 -9.88
CA VAL A 140 -4.45 -7.63 -11.24
C VAL A 140 -3.89 -9.04 -11.23
N PRO A 141 -2.68 -9.35 -10.72
CA PRO A 141 -2.20 -10.73 -10.69
C PRO A 141 -3.06 -11.64 -9.81
N GLN A 142 -3.59 -11.19 -8.67
CA GLN A 142 -4.48 -12.02 -7.87
C GLN A 142 -5.74 -12.41 -8.65
N ALA A 143 -6.39 -11.47 -9.34
CA ALA A 143 -7.55 -11.78 -10.18
C ALA A 143 -7.18 -12.70 -11.35
N TRP A 144 -6.03 -12.47 -12.00
CA TRP A 144 -5.57 -13.29 -13.12
C TRP A 144 -5.33 -14.74 -12.69
N TYR A 145 -4.58 -15.01 -11.60
CA TYR A 145 -4.32 -16.36 -11.11
C TYR A 145 -5.61 -17.08 -10.69
N ASN A 146 -6.54 -16.40 -10.05
CA ASN A 146 -7.85 -16.95 -9.74
C ASN A 146 -8.62 -17.37 -11.01
N LYS A 147 -8.57 -16.51 -12.04
CA LYS A 147 -9.21 -16.83 -13.34
C LYS A 147 -8.58 -18.06 -14.00
N GLN A 148 -7.25 -18.23 -13.93
CA GLN A 148 -6.56 -19.39 -14.50
C GLN A 148 -6.98 -20.71 -13.83
N GLU A 149 -7.31 -20.70 -12.54
CA GLU A 149 -7.82 -21.86 -11.81
C GLU A 149 -9.33 -22.09 -11.95
N GLY A 150 -10.02 -21.26 -12.75
CA GLY A 150 -11.46 -21.42 -13.01
C GLY A 150 -12.37 -20.87 -11.93
N ILE A 151 -11.82 -20.11 -10.96
CA ILE A 151 -12.60 -19.38 -9.94
C ILE A 151 -13.50 -18.36 -10.63
N LYS A 152 -14.70 -18.17 -10.10
CA LYS A 152 -15.72 -17.27 -10.66
C LYS A 152 -15.96 -16.04 -9.81
N ARG A 153 -15.72 -16.15 -8.49
CA ARG A 153 -16.01 -15.10 -7.53
C ARG A 153 -14.81 -14.87 -6.60
N ILE A 154 -14.50 -13.60 -6.37
CA ILE A 154 -13.52 -13.22 -5.36
C ILE A 154 -14.23 -12.40 -4.29
N THR A 155 -14.03 -12.78 -3.03
CA THR A 155 -14.48 -12.02 -1.86
C THR A 155 -13.29 -11.26 -1.28
N THR A 156 -13.55 -10.11 -0.67
CA THR A 156 -12.50 -9.33 -0.03
C THR A 156 -13.04 -8.35 0.99
N GLU A 157 -12.16 -7.88 1.85
CA GLU A 157 -12.40 -6.72 2.71
C GLU A 157 -11.90 -5.43 2.07
N THR A 158 -12.33 -4.29 2.61
CA THR A 158 -11.67 -3.01 2.34
C THR A 158 -11.86 -2.02 3.49
N GLY A 159 -10.78 -1.35 3.91
CA GLY A 159 -10.82 -0.30 4.94
C GLY A 159 -11.41 1.00 4.41
N ALA A 160 -10.61 1.79 3.70
CA ALA A 160 -11.02 3.09 3.13
C ALA A 160 -11.60 3.00 1.70
N GLY A 161 -11.64 1.80 1.11
CA GLY A 161 -12.17 1.55 -0.23
C GLY A 161 -11.12 1.47 -1.34
N GLN A 162 -9.85 1.81 -1.10
CA GLN A 162 -8.82 1.75 -2.15
C GLN A 162 -8.56 0.31 -2.63
N TRP A 163 -8.50 -0.65 -1.71
CA TRP A 163 -8.30 -2.05 -2.06
C TRP A 163 -9.52 -2.61 -2.81
N GLY A 164 -10.73 -2.41 -2.27
CA GLY A 164 -11.96 -2.82 -2.95
C GLY A 164 -12.06 -2.25 -4.36
N SER A 165 -11.72 -0.95 -4.57
CA SER A 165 -11.67 -0.34 -5.91
C SER A 165 -10.68 -1.02 -6.83
N ALA A 166 -9.47 -1.33 -6.35
CA ALA A 166 -8.44 -1.99 -7.15
C ALA A 166 -8.85 -3.41 -7.56
N LEU A 167 -9.43 -4.18 -6.63
CA LEU A 167 -9.88 -5.54 -6.91
C LEU A 167 -11.12 -5.56 -7.80
N SER A 168 -12.09 -4.64 -7.60
CA SER A 168 -13.26 -4.51 -8.48
C SER A 168 -12.84 -4.25 -9.93
N TYR A 169 -11.86 -3.35 -10.14
CA TYR A 169 -11.28 -3.11 -11.45
C TYR A 169 -10.66 -4.38 -12.05
N ALA A 170 -9.83 -5.09 -11.28
CA ALA A 170 -9.15 -6.30 -11.75
C ALA A 170 -10.13 -7.45 -12.05
N CYS A 171 -11.13 -7.66 -11.20
CA CYS A 171 -12.17 -8.66 -11.43
C CYS A 171 -12.98 -8.37 -12.70
N ASN A 172 -13.33 -7.09 -12.93
CA ASN A 172 -14.01 -6.69 -14.16
C ASN A 172 -13.19 -7.01 -15.42
N LEU A 173 -11.86 -6.79 -15.39
CA LEU A 173 -10.99 -7.10 -16.53
C LEU A 173 -10.99 -8.60 -16.90
N PHE A 174 -11.03 -9.47 -15.89
CA PHE A 174 -10.96 -10.91 -16.09
C PHE A 174 -12.32 -11.63 -16.05
N GLY A 175 -13.43 -10.86 -15.96
CA GLY A 175 -14.79 -11.41 -15.94
C GLY A 175 -15.11 -12.22 -14.69
N LEU A 176 -14.58 -11.80 -13.53
CA LEU A 176 -14.84 -12.37 -12.22
C LEU A 176 -15.88 -11.53 -11.47
N THR A 177 -16.73 -12.16 -10.68
CA THR A 177 -17.57 -11.45 -9.71
C THR A 177 -16.72 -11.01 -8.52
N CYS A 178 -16.95 -9.79 -8.03
CA CYS A 178 -16.26 -9.24 -6.87
C CYS A 178 -17.25 -8.89 -5.76
N GLU A 179 -17.03 -9.43 -4.57
CA GLU A 179 -17.83 -9.17 -3.37
C GLU A 179 -16.97 -8.53 -2.30
N VAL A 180 -17.33 -7.30 -1.88
CA VAL A 180 -16.48 -6.44 -1.04
C VAL A 180 -17.17 -6.13 0.29
N TYR A 181 -16.53 -6.49 1.41
CA TYR A 181 -16.91 -6.10 2.76
C TYR A 181 -16.15 -4.84 3.16
N MET A 182 -16.86 -3.71 3.20
CA MET A 182 -16.26 -2.40 3.49
C MET A 182 -16.51 -2.00 4.93
N VAL A 183 -15.48 -1.61 5.66
CA VAL A 183 -15.60 -1.12 7.03
C VAL A 183 -16.69 -0.04 7.13
N LYS A 184 -17.71 -0.23 8.01
CA LYS A 184 -18.95 0.54 8.06
C LYS A 184 -18.72 2.05 8.12
N VAL A 185 -17.83 2.54 8.97
CA VAL A 185 -17.52 3.97 9.05
C VAL A 185 -17.00 4.55 7.73
N SER A 186 -16.28 3.77 6.94
CA SER A 186 -15.80 4.19 5.62
C SER A 186 -16.88 4.04 4.55
N TYR A 187 -17.70 3.00 4.63
CA TYR A 187 -18.85 2.80 3.73
C TYR A 187 -19.81 3.99 3.77
N GLU A 188 -20.03 4.54 4.96
CA GLU A 188 -20.90 5.71 5.16
C GLU A 188 -20.21 7.02 4.77
N SER A 189 -18.94 7.21 5.13
CA SER A 189 -18.23 8.49 4.94
C SER A 189 -17.56 8.66 3.57
N LYS A 190 -17.44 7.57 2.77
CA LYS A 190 -16.75 7.59 1.47
C LYS A 190 -17.63 7.03 0.33
N PRO A 191 -18.77 7.66 0.04
CA PRO A 191 -19.75 7.14 -0.94
C PRO A 191 -19.19 6.98 -2.36
N TYR A 192 -18.25 7.84 -2.76
CA TYR A 192 -17.63 7.77 -4.09
C TYR A 192 -16.74 6.54 -4.28
N ARG A 193 -16.13 6.01 -3.21
CA ARG A 193 -15.39 4.74 -3.29
C ARG A 193 -16.32 3.57 -3.58
N LYS A 194 -17.47 3.51 -2.88
CA LYS A 194 -18.51 2.52 -3.16
C LYS A 194 -19.04 2.65 -4.58
N LEU A 195 -19.35 3.87 -5.02
CA LEU A 195 -19.83 4.11 -6.38
C LEU A 195 -18.83 3.64 -7.44
N LEU A 196 -17.53 3.89 -7.24
CA LEU A 196 -16.47 3.43 -8.14
C LEU A 196 -16.43 1.89 -8.22
N MET A 197 -16.50 1.20 -7.08
CA MET A 197 -16.56 -0.28 -7.02
C MET A 197 -17.78 -0.82 -7.76
N ASN A 198 -18.96 -0.24 -7.52
CA ASN A 198 -20.19 -0.64 -8.21
C ASN A 198 -20.11 -0.35 -9.74
N THR A 199 -19.42 0.73 -10.15
CA THR A 199 -19.20 1.05 -11.58
C THR A 199 -18.41 -0.05 -12.30
N TRP A 200 -17.50 -0.73 -11.59
CA TRP A 200 -16.77 -1.91 -12.08
C TRP A 200 -17.48 -3.24 -11.75
N GLY A 201 -18.78 -3.18 -11.38
CA GLY A 201 -19.61 -4.37 -11.22
C GLY A 201 -19.45 -5.13 -9.91
N ALA A 202 -18.78 -4.57 -8.92
CA ALA A 202 -18.65 -5.21 -7.61
C ALA A 202 -19.89 -4.98 -6.72
N ASP A 203 -20.24 -6.00 -5.93
CA ASP A 203 -21.18 -5.89 -4.84
C ASP A 203 -20.46 -5.42 -3.56
N VAL A 204 -20.96 -4.35 -2.92
CA VAL A 204 -20.30 -3.74 -1.76
C VAL A 204 -21.23 -3.71 -0.57
N TYR A 205 -20.80 -4.32 0.53
CA TYR A 205 -21.55 -4.43 1.78
C TYR A 205 -20.83 -3.71 2.93
N ALA A 206 -21.59 -3.06 3.81
CA ALA A 206 -21.04 -2.52 5.05
C ALA A 206 -20.67 -3.67 6.01
N SER A 207 -19.53 -3.61 6.64
CA SER A 207 -19.04 -4.59 7.63
C SER A 207 -18.91 -3.92 9.01
N PRO A 208 -19.49 -4.53 10.10
CA PRO A 208 -20.16 -5.83 10.15
C PRO A 208 -21.53 -5.86 9.45
N SER A 209 -21.90 -7.03 8.93
CA SER A 209 -23.17 -7.26 8.23
C SER A 209 -23.93 -8.45 8.80
N GLU A 210 -25.25 -8.53 8.53
CA GLU A 210 -26.07 -9.69 8.89
C GLU A 210 -25.88 -10.88 7.93
N ARG A 211 -25.07 -10.75 6.89
CA ARG A 211 -24.86 -11.76 5.84
C ARG A 211 -24.05 -12.97 6.33
N THR A 212 -23.12 -12.73 7.26
CA THR A 212 -22.16 -13.70 7.76
C THR A 212 -22.40 -14.01 9.23
N ALA A 213 -21.94 -15.18 9.70
CA ALA A 213 -21.99 -15.52 11.12
C ALA A 213 -21.06 -14.61 11.93
N ALA A 214 -19.88 -14.31 11.38
CA ALA A 214 -18.92 -13.39 11.99
C ALA A 214 -19.52 -11.97 12.17
N GLY A 215 -20.16 -11.43 11.14
CA GLY A 215 -20.81 -10.12 11.21
C GLY A 215 -21.97 -10.08 12.22
N ARG A 216 -22.86 -11.08 12.21
CA ARG A 216 -23.96 -11.19 13.18
C ARG A 216 -23.46 -11.24 14.62
N ALA A 217 -22.42 -12.03 14.90
CA ALA A 217 -21.85 -12.13 16.25
C ALA A 217 -21.29 -10.81 16.79
N ILE A 218 -20.80 -9.94 15.90
CA ILE A 218 -20.36 -8.59 16.28
C ILE A 218 -21.58 -7.67 16.53
N LEU A 219 -22.59 -7.71 15.63
CA LEU A 219 -23.79 -6.88 15.76
C LEU A 219 -24.65 -7.24 16.98
N GLU A 220 -24.64 -8.51 17.41
CA GLU A 220 -25.30 -8.94 18.65
C GLU A 220 -24.64 -8.32 19.91
N LYS A 221 -23.31 -8.12 19.89
CA LYS A 221 -22.55 -7.52 21.00
C LYS A 221 -22.58 -5.99 20.97
N ASP A 222 -22.48 -5.42 19.76
CA ASP A 222 -22.44 -3.97 19.52
C ASP A 222 -23.15 -3.64 18.20
N PRO A 223 -24.49 -3.35 18.25
CA PRO A 223 -25.28 -3.00 17.08
C PRO A 223 -24.78 -1.74 16.34
N ASP A 224 -24.10 -0.85 17.06
CA ASP A 224 -23.56 0.41 16.53
C ASP A 224 -22.09 0.32 16.14
N SER A 225 -21.52 -0.88 16.12
CA SER A 225 -20.11 -1.11 15.77
C SER A 225 -19.72 -0.33 14.51
N PRO A 226 -18.63 0.47 14.55
CA PRO A 226 -18.13 1.19 13.38
C PRO A 226 -17.43 0.27 12.38
N GLY A 227 -17.23 -1.00 12.77
CA GLY A 227 -16.44 -1.99 12.04
C GLY A 227 -14.95 -1.80 12.18
N SER A 228 -14.23 -2.85 11.83
CA SER A 228 -12.76 -2.85 11.71
C SER A 228 -12.33 -3.67 10.49
N LEU A 229 -11.07 -3.53 10.10
CA LEU A 229 -10.56 -4.33 8.99
C LEU A 229 -10.53 -5.82 9.34
N GLY A 230 -10.21 -6.18 10.60
CA GLY A 230 -10.23 -7.56 11.07
C GLY A 230 -11.62 -8.20 11.00
N ILE A 231 -12.69 -7.46 11.32
CA ILE A 231 -14.08 -7.92 11.18
C ILE A 231 -14.41 -8.15 9.70
N ALA A 232 -14.08 -7.20 8.83
CA ALA A 232 -14.35 -7.31 7.39
C ALA A 232 -13.57 -8.47 6.74
N ILE A 233 -12.35 -8.79 7.22
CA ILE A 233 -11.58 -9.97 6.82
C ILE A 233 -12.34 -11.24 7.21
N SER A 234 -12.80 -11.35 8.47
CA SER A 234 -13.57 -12.51 8.92
C SER A 234 -14.78 -12.77 8.03
N GLU A 235 -15.55 -11.73 7.69
CA GLU A 235 -16.72 -11.86 6.81
C GLU A 235 -16.35 -12.31 5.40
N ALA A 236 -15.32 -11.72 4.81
CA ALA A 236 -14.88 -12.07 3.45
C ALA A 236 -14.32 -13.50 3.37
N VAL A 237 -13.54 -13.92 4.37
CA VAL A 237 -13.01 -15.30 4.48
C VAL A 237 -14.14 -16.32 4.66
N GLU A 238 -15.12 -16.03 5.53
CA GLU A 238 -16.30 -16.90 5.72
C GLU A 238 -17.03 -17.12 4.40
N MET A 239 -17.23 -16.06 3.61
CA MET A 239 -17.95 -16.16 2.34
C MET A 239 -17.15 -16.88 1.24
N ALA A 240 -15.83 -16.78 1.25
CA ALA A 240 -14.98 -17.57 0.35
C ALA A 240 -15.05 -19.06 0.70
N ALA A 241 -14.90 -19.40 1.97
CA ALA A 241 -14.86 -20.79 2.44
C ALA A 241 -16.19 -21.56 2.26
N GLN A 242 -17.29 -20.87 1.99
CA GLN A 242 -18.61 -21.49 1.76
C GLN A 242 -18.85 -21.97 0.31
N SER A 243 -17.90 -21.77 -0.61
CA SER A 243 -18.13 -22.04 -2.03
C SER A 243 -16.85 -22.49 -2.74
N ASP A 244 -16.93 -23.61 -3.47
CA ASP A 244 -15.80 -24.15 -4.24
C ASP A 244 -15.39 -23.28 -5.45
N ASP A 245 -16.23 -22.34 -5.86
CA ASP A 245 -15.96 -21.41 -6.98
C ASP A 245 -15.61 -19.98 -6.53
N ALA A 246 -15.35 -19.80 -5.24
CA ALA A 246 -14.99 -18.52 -4.65
C ALA A 246 -13.65 -18.60 -3.90
N HIS A 247 -12.81 -17.60 -4.08
CA HIS A 247 -11.60 -17.40 -3.27
C HIS A 247 -11.60 -16.04 -2.59
N TYR A 248 -10.72 -15.90 -1.61
CA TYR A 248 -10.45 -14.66 -0.91
C TYR A 248 -9.24 -13.95 -1.51
N ALA A 249 -9.26 -12.63 -1.57
CA ALA A 249 -8.11 -11.82 -1.97
C ALA A 249 -7.83 -10.74 -0.92
N LEU A 250 -6.55 -10.47 -0.66
CA LEU A 250 -6.09 -9.52 0.35
C LEU A 250 -5.14 -8.48 -0.26
N GLY A 251 -5.34 -7.21 0.07
CA GLY A 251 -4.59 -6.09 -0.49
C GLY A 251 -3.33 -5.68 0.27
N SER A 252 -2.90 -6.47 1.27
CA SER A 252 -1.76 -6.16 2.14
C SER A 252 -1.31 -7.41 2.92
N VAL A 253 -0.27 -7.32 3.72
CA VAL A 253 0.20 -8.30 4.73
C VAL A 253 0.87 -9.55 4.15
N LEU A 254 0.21 -10.29 3.25
CA LEU A 254 0.70 -11.55 2.71
C LEU A 254 1.94 -11.36 1.82
N ASN A 255 2.83 -12.34 1.82
CA ASN A 255 4.12 -12.24 1.12
C ASN A 255 3.96 -12.08 -0.39
N HIS A 256 3.01 -12.78 -1.03
CA HIS A 256 2.74 -12.60 -2.46
C HIS A 256 2.24 -11.18 -2.78
N VAL A 257 1.49 -10.54 -1.86
CA VAL A 257 1.08 -9.14 -2.02
C VAL A 257 2.28 -8.20 -1.96
N LEU A 258 3.17 -8.41 -0.97
CA LEU A 258 4.40 -7.62 -0.85
C LEU A 258 5.31 -7.80 -2.07
N LEU A 259 5.42 -9.03 -2.57
CA LEU A 259 6.14 -9.41 -3.77
C LEU A 259 5.66 -8.63 -5.00
N HIS A 260 4.35 -8.68 -5.30
CA HIS A 260 3.77 -7.99 -6.46
C HIS A 260 4.02 -6.48 -6.44
N GLN A 261 4.08 -5.88 -5.26
CA GLN A 261 4.32 -4.44 -5.14
C GLN A 261 5.76 -4.04 -5.47
N THR A 262 6.73 -4.98 -5.50
CA THR A 262 8.14 -4.64 -5.74
C THR A 262 8.41 -4.03 -7.11
N ILE A 263 7.48 -4.14 -8.05
CA ILE A 263 7.53 -3.43 -9.34
C ILE A 263 7.70 -1.91 -9.15
N VAL A 264 7.13 -1.34 -8.07
CA VAL A 264 7.22 0.10 -7.74
C VAL A 264 8.67 0.51 -7.51
N GLY A 265 9.37 -0.22 -6.65
CA GLY A 265 10.76 0.06 -6.30
C GLY A 265 11.75 -0.29 -7.41
N GLN A 266 11.46 -1.32 -8.20
CA GLN A 266 12.29 -1.67 -9.37
C GLN A 266 12.27 -0.53 -10.40
N GLU A 267 11.10 0.01 -10.73
CA GLU A 267 10.99 1.20 -11.60
C GLU A 267 11.67 2.41 -10.95
N ALA A 268 11.45 2.63 -9.64
CA ALA A 268 12.05 3.77 -8.93
C ALA A 268 13.59 3.73 -8.96
N ARG A 269 14.21 2.54 -8.86
CA ARG A 269 15.68 2.39 -8.98
C ARG A 269 16.19 2.84 -10.36
N LEU A 270 15.57 2.37 -11.44
CA LEU A 270 15.90 2.78 -12.81
C LEU A 270 15.70 4.29 -13.00
N GLN A 271 14.64 4.84 -12.43
CA GLN A 271 14.36 6.28 -12.51
C GLN A 271 15.34 7.11 -11.70
N MET A 272 15.77 6.66 -10.51
CA MET A 272 16.80 7.33 -9.71
C MET A 272 18.17 7.29 -10.41
N GLU A 273 18.50 6.17 -11.06
CA GLU A 273 19.70 6.06 -11.91
C GLU A 273 19.66 7.07 -13.07
N LYS A 274 18.52 7.18 -13.79
CA LYS A 274 18.33 8.21 -14.83
C LYS A 274 18.42 9.64 -14.29
N ALA A 275 18.04 9.86 -13.05
CA ALA A 275 18.20 11.14 -12.38
C ALA A 275 19.63 11.45 -11.96
N GLY A 276 20.53 10.47 -12.01
CA GLY A 276 21.91 10.57 -11.52
C GLY A 276 22.03 10.67 -10.00
N ASP A 277 21.02 10.18 -9.26
CA ASP A 277 20.93 10.21 -7.81
C ASP A 277 20.66 8.80 -7.24
N TYR A 278 21.01 8.60 -5.97
CA TYR A 278 20.65 7.43 -5.18
C TYR A 278 20.10 7.86 -3.82
N PRO A 279 19.03 7.24 -3.28
CA PRO A 279 18.43 7.72 -2.04
C PRO A 279 19.24 7.32 -0.81
N ASP A 280 19.44 8.27 0.11
CA ASP A 280 19.95 8.01 1.46
C ASP A 280 18.83 7.48 2.37
N VAL A 281 17.60 7.99 2.16
CA VAL A 281 16.41 7.61 2.94
C VAL A 281 15.25 7.33 2.00
N ILE A 282 14.60 6.19 2.22
CA ILE A 282 13.38 5.78 1.50
C ILE A 282 12.25 5.69 2.52
N ILE A 283 11.11 6.28 2.19
CA ILE A 283 9.99 6.45 3.11
C ILE A 283 8.71 5.95 2.44
N ALA A 284 7.93 5.15 3.16
CA ALA A 284 6.61 4.78 2.67
C ALA A 284 5.58 4.68 3.81
N PRO A 285 4.33 5.09 3.57
CA PRO A 285 3.23 4.87 4.50
C PRO A 285 3.03 3.38 4.81
N PHE A 286 2.69 3.07 6.06
CA PHE A 286 2.60 1.71 6.54
C PHE A 286 1.21 1.37 7.12
N GLY A 287 0.46 0.53 6.38
CA GLY A 287 -0.71 -0.18 6.87
C GLY A 287 -0.34 -1.60 7.29
N GLY A 288 -0.56 -2.59 6.42
CA GLY A 288 -0.08 -3.97 6.61
C GLY A 288 1.32 -4.23 6.03
N GLY A 289 1.86 -3.33 5.19
CA GLY A 289 3.23 -3.42 4.67
C GLY A 289 3.40 -3.38 3.15
N SER A 290 2.34 -3.59 2.36
CA SER A 290 2.46 -3.73 0.89
C SER A 290 3.07 -2.50 0.20
N ASN A 291 2.63 -1.31 0.57
CA ASN A 291 3.16 -0.07 0.01
C ASN A 291 4.64 0.15 0.37
N PHE A 292 5.00 -0.11 1.62
CA PHE A 292 6.38 -0.04 2.10
C PHE A 292 7.27 -1.05 1.37
N ALA A 293 6.87 -2.31 1.33
CA ALA A 293 7.59 -3.39 0.65
C ALA A 293 7.83 -3.04 -0.83
N GLY A 294 6.79 -2.55 -1.49
CA GLY A 294 6.83 -2.20 -2.90
C GLY A 294 7.96 -1.25 -3.26
N LEU A 295 8.09 -0.15 -2.51
CA LEU A 295 9.16 0.82 -2.77
C LEU A 295 10.50 0.38 -2.19
N CYS A 296 10.53 -0.14 -0.94
CA CYS A 296 11.76 -0.31 -0.18
C CYS A 296 12.52 -1.60 -0.51
N PHE A 297 11.86 -2.72 -0.79
CA PHE A 297 12.53 -4.02 -0.95
C PHE A 297 13.60 -4.05 -2.05
N PRO A 298 13.37 -3.49 -3.26
CA PRO A 298 14.42 -3.46 -4.29
C PRO A 298 15.67 -2.65 -3.90
N PHE A 299 15.54 -1.67 -3.01
CA PHE A 299 16.69 -0.93 -2.47
C PHE A 299 17.32 -1.62 -1.26
N LEU A 300 16.53 -2.35 -0.46
CA LEU A 300 17.07 -3.23 0.58
C LEU A 300 17.92 -4.34 -0.01
N LYS A 301 17.60 -4.83 -1.22
CA LYS A 301 18.48 -5.73 -1.97
C LYS A 301 19.86 -5.11 -2.13
N ASP A 302 19.96 -3.86 -2.56
CA ASP A 302 21.26 -3.18 -2.74
C ASP A 302 22.01 -3.05 -1.42
N LYS A 303 21.28 -2.83 -0.29
CA LYS A 303 21.87 -2.81 1.04
C LYS A 303 22.42 -4.16 1.45
N LEU A 304 21.69 -5.25 1.17
CA LEU A 304 22.06 -6.61 1.55
C LEU A 304 23.16 -7.19 0.66
N ASP A 305 23.07 -7.01 -0.66
CA ASP A 305 24.01 -7.55 -1.64
C ASP A 305 25.27 -6.70 -1.80
N GLU A 306 25.11 -5.36 -1.85
CA GLU A 306 26.18 -4.42 -2.24
C GLU A 306 26.67 -3.57 -1.05
N GLY A 307 26.05 -3.71 0.13
CA GLY A 307 26.41 -2.92 1.31
C GLY A 307 26.09 -1.44 1.18
N LYS A 308 25.21 -1.04 0.27
CA LYS A 308 24.79 0.36 0.12
C LYS A 308 24.15 0.90 1.39
N LYS A 309 24.52 2.12 1.75
CA LYS A 309 23.99 2.80 2.93
C LYS A 309 22.66 3.46 2.56
N VAL A 310 21.56 2.76 2.83
CA VAL A 310 20.21 3.28 2.66
C VAL A 310 19.38 2.98 3.90
N ARG A 311 18.61 3.97 4.37
CA ARG A 311 17.63 3.82 5.44
C ARG A 311 16.25 3.64 4.81
N CYS A 312 15.48 2.66 5.29
CA CYS A 312 14.08 2.44 4.90
C CYS A 312 13.19 2.71 6.12
N VAL A 313 12.32 3.71 6.02
CA VAL A 313 11.50 4.19 7.13
C VAL A 313 10.02 3.96 6.85
N ALA A 314 9.39 3.11 7.66
CA ALA A 314 7.95 2.88 7.64
C ALA A 314 7.23 3.98 8.43
N SER A 315 6.25 4.63 7.82
CA SER A 315 5.50 5.73 8.42
C SER A 315 4.08 5.30 8.74
N GLU A 316 3.74 5.21 10.02
CA GLU A 316 2.44 4.74 10.51
C GLU A 316 1.68 5.81 11.30
N PRO A 317 0.34 5.67 11.51
CA PRO A 317 -0.39 6.61 12.34
C PRO A 317 -0.20 6.34 13.84
N GLU A 318 -0.11 7.38 14.65
CA GLU A 318 -0.07 7.27 16.12
C GLU A 318 -1.33 6.60 16.71
N SER A 319 -2.44 6.63 16.00
CA SER A 319 -3.69 5.95 16.40
C SER A 319 -3.69 4.43 16.12
N CYS A 320 -2.69 3.92 15.37
CA CYS A 320 -2.53 2.49 15.08
C CYS A 320 -1.04 2.11 14.94
N PRO A 321 -0.23 2.28 16.02
CA PRO A 321 1.23 2.28 15.99
C PRO A 321 1.81 0.86 16.24
N LYS A 322 1.49 -0.10 15.35
CA LYS A 322 1.89 -1.50 15.54
C LYS A 322 3.39 -1.73 15.48
N LEU A 323 4.12 -1.00 14.62
CA LEU A 323 5.57 -1.13 14.51
C LEU A 323 6.32 -0.41 15.64
N THR A 324 5.83 0.76 16.06
CA THR A 324 6.50 1.60 17.07
C THR A 324 6.10 1.30 18.51
N ARG A 325 4.88 0.77 18.74
CA ARG A 325 4.33 0.53 20.08
C ARG A 325 3.73 -0.86 20.28
N GLY A 326 3.60 -1.67 19.23
CA GLY A 326 3.14 -3.06 19.27
C GLY A 326 4.21 -4.03 19.80
N VAL A 327 3.88 -5.31 19.80
CA VAL A 327 4.76 -6.40 20.18
C VAL A 327 4.96 -7.36 19.03
N PHE A 328 6.14 -8.01 18.96
CA PHE A 328 6.39 -9.07 17.98
C PHE A 328 5.93 -10.40 18.56
N ARG A 329 4.80 -10.92 18.03
CA ARG A 329 4.13 -12.11 18.55
C ARG A 329 3.34 -12.80 17.45
N TYR A 330 2.99 -14.07 17.62
CA TYR A 330 1.97 -14.70 16.79
C TYR A 330 0.61 -14.07 17.05
N ASP A 331 -0.11 -13.72 15.98
CA ASP A 331 -1.45 -13.17 16.08
C ASP A 331 -2.28 -13.53 14.83
N TYR A 332 -3.60 -13.45 14.95
CA TYR A 332 -4.53 -13.66 13.84
C TYR A 332 -4.55 -12.46 12.89
N GLY A 333 -4.76 -12.75 11.61
CA GLY A 333 -4.99 -11.70 10.63
C GLY A 333 -6.38 -11.05 10.73
N ASP A 334 -7.34 -11.74 11.36
CA ASP A 334 -8.75 -11.38 11.47
C ASP A 334 -9.26 -11.43 12.91
N THR A 335 -10.40 -10.80 13.18
CA THR A 335 -10.96 -10.71 14.54
C THR A 335 -11.61 -12.02 15.02
N ALA A 336 -12.15 -12.83 14.11
CA ALA A 336 -12.82 -14.09 14.47
C ALA A 336 -11.85 -15.29 14.63
N GLY A 337 -10.55 -15.10 14.35
CA GLY A 337 -9.54 -16.16 14.44
C GLY A 337 -9.68 -17.24 13.35
N MET A 338 -10.19 -16.86 12.19
CA MET A 338 -10.39 -17.77 11.04
C MET A 338 -9.13 -17.91 10.18
N THR A 339 -8.22 -16.92 10.26
CA THR A 339 -6.96 -16.93 9.52
C THR A 339 -5.86 -17.67 10.27
N PRO A 340 -4.77 -18.08 9.60
CA PRO A 340 -3.57 -18.59 10.27
C PRO A 340 -3.00 -17.59 11.29
N LEU A 341 -2.32 -18.13 12.30
CA LEU A 341 -1.49 -17.33 13.21
C LEU A 341 -0.21 -16.92 12.48
N LEU A 342 0.04 -15.64 12.39
CA LEU A 342 1.19 -15.06 11.69
C LEU A 342 2.16 -14.41 12.69
N PRO A 343 3.49 -14.63 12.56
CA PRO A 343 4.48 -13.93 13.38
C PRO A 343 4.58 -12.48 12.93
N MET A 344 4.06 -11.55 13.72
CA MET A 344 3.93 -10.14 13.33
C MET A 344 4.15 -9.16 14.47
N TYR A 345 4.50 -7.94 14.14
CA TYR A 345 4.28 -6.82 15.06
C TYR A 345 2.78 -6.52 15.09
N THR A 346 2.18 -6.57 16.27
CA THR A 346 0.73 -6.45 16.46
C THR A 346 0.34 -5.57 17.63
N LEU A 347 -0.87 -5.02 17.58
CA LEU A 347 -1.59 -4.39 18.70
C LEU A 347 -2.65 -5.32 19.30
N GLY A 348 -2.77 -6.57 18.78
CA GLY A 348 -3.81 -7.54 19.08
C GLY A 348 -4.94 -7.53 18.05
N HIS A 349 -5.42 -8.73 17.63
CA HIS A 349 -6.46 -8.87 16.60
C HIS A 349 -7.83 -8.29 17.01
N ASN A 350 -8.07 -8.09 18.31
CA ASN A 350 -9.27 -7.40 18.82
C ASN A 350 -9.11 -5.87 18.88
N PHE A 351 -7.91 -5.32 18.56
CA PHE A 351 -7.69 -3.89 18.58
C PHE A 351 -8.49 -3.17 17.50
N VAL A 352 -9.38 -2.27 17.90
CA VAL A 352 -10.15 -1.39 16.99
C VAL A 352 -9.49 -0.01 16.96
N PRO A 353 -8.80 0.36 15.87
CA PRO A 353 -8.20 1.68 15.73
C PRO A 353 -9.24 2.80 15.70
N ALA A 354 -8.87 3.99 16.18
CA ALA A 354 -9.70 5.17 16.07
C ALA A 354 -10.06 5.47 14.59
N PRO A 355 -11.22 6.09 14.31
CA PRO A 355 -11.71 6.33 12.96
C PRO A 355 -11.01 7.52 12.28
N ILE A 356 -9.69 7.43 12.12
CA ILE A 356 -8.91 8.42 11.36
C ILE A 356 -9.18 8.30 9.85
N HIS A 357 -8.94 9.39 9.12
CA HIS A 357 -9.19 9.45 7.67
C HIS A 357 -8.26 8.55 6.83
N ALA A 358 -7.05 8.26 7.30
CA ALA A 358 -6.14 7.28 6.68
C ALA A 358 -6.59 5.84 6.93
N GLY A 359 -7.79 5.49 6.46
CA GLY A 359 -8.44 4.21 6.73
C GLY A 359 -7.63 2.99 6.27
N GLY A 360 -6.81 3.13 5.21
CA GLY A 360 -5.91 2.08 4.72
C GLY A 360 -4.73 1.77 5.65
N LEU A 361 -4.48 2.59 6.68
CA LEU A 361 -3.42 2.35 7.67
C LEU A 361 -3.96 1.79 9.01
N ARG A 362 -5.28 1.60 9.13
CA ARG A 362 -5.97 1.14 10.34
C ARG A 362 -6.02 -0.40 10.43
N TYR A 363 -4.88 -1.04 10.43
CA TYR A 363 -4.76 -2.49 10.61
C TYR A 363 -3.86 -2.80 11.80
N HIS A 364 -4.29 -3.73 12.65
CA HIS A 364 -3.62 -4.05 13.93
C HIS A 364 -2.26 -4.71 13.78
N GLY A 365 -2.00 -5.40 12.65
CA GLY A 365 -0.81 -6.21 12.44
C GLY A 365 0.07 -5.72 11.27
N ALA A 366 1.25 -6.30 11.18
CA ALA A 366 2.22 -6.04 10.11
C ALA A 366 2.57 -7.34 9.37
N GLY A 367 2.83 -7.25 8.06
CA GLY A 367 3.26 -8.39 7.24
C GLY A 367 4.47 -9.11 7.84
N VAL A 368 4.49 -10.43 7.70
CA VAL A 368 5.50 -11.32 8.32
C VAL A 368 6.93 -10.92 7.94
N ILE A 369 7.19 -10.72 6.64
CA ILE A 369 8.53 -10.30 6.14
C ILE A 369 8.93 -8.96 6.72
N VAL A 370 8.03 -7.96 6.72
CA VAL A 370 8.35 -6.62 7.27
C VAL A 370 8.60 -6.68 8.76
N SER A 371 7.83 -7.49 9.48
CA SER A 371 8.02 -7.70 10.92
C SER A 371 9.40 -8.28 11.24
N GLN A 372 9.85 -9.28 10.47
CA GLN A 372 11.19 -9.84 10.62
C GLN A 372 12.28 -8.81 10.31
N LEU A 373 12.13 -8.03 9.22
CA LEU A 373 13.09 -6.97 8.86
C LEU A 373 13.21 -5.90 9.95
N LEU A 374 12.10 -5.55 10.62
CA LEU A 374 12.12 -4.61 11.75
C LEU A 374 12.80 -5.22 12.98
N LYS A 375 12.51 -6.49 13.31
CA LYS A 375 13.18 -7.24 14.39
C LYS A 375 14.69 -7.28 14.18
N ASP A 376 15.13 -7.48 12.92
CA ASP A 376 16.54 -7.52 12.53
C ASP A 376 17.18 -6.13 12.39
N LYS A 377 16.43 -5.05 12.65
CA LYS A 377 16.89 -3.64 12.55
C LYS A 377 17.39 -3.26 11.14
N LEU A 378 16.88 -3.91 10.12
CA LEU A 378 17.17 -3.59 8.72
C LEU A 378 16.33 -2.42 8.22
N ILE A 379 15.19 -2.17 8.87
CA ILE A 379 14.27 -1.06 8.62
C ILE A 379 13.97 -0.29 9.91
N GLU A 380 13.39 0.89 9.76
CA GLU A 380 12.99 1.79 10.84
C GLU A 380 11.49 2.07 10.76
N ALA A 381 10.88 2.50 11.86
CA ALA A 381 9.48 2.90 11.90
C ALA A 381 9.32 4.21 12.68
N VAL A 382 8.40 5.05 12.21
CA VAL A 382 7.98 6.30 12.88
C VAL A 382 6.47 6.44 12.85
N ALA A 383 5.91 7.12 13.85
CA ALA A 383 4.48 7.40 13.91
C ALA A 383 4.22 8.91 13.86
N HIS A 384 3.04 9.28 13.32
CA HIS A 384 2.59 10.67 13.20
C HIS A 384 1.13 10.83 13.60
N PRO A 385 0.76 11.93 14.26
CA PRO A 385 -0.63 12.33 14.43
C PRO A 385 -1.23 12.75 13.08
N GLN A 386 -2.55 12.56 12.92
CA GLN A 386 -3.19 12.86 11.63
C GLN A 386 -3.17 14.34 11.26
N THR A 387 -3.20 15.26 12.24
CA THR A 387 -3.15 16.71 11.99
C THR A 387 -1.82 17.11 11.35
N GLU A 388 -0.68 16.61 11.83
CA GLU A 388 0.64 16.82 11.20
C GLU A 388 0.67 16.24 9.78
N CYS A 389 0.05 15.09 9.57
CA CYS A 389 -0.03 14.46 8.25
C CYS A 389 -0.82 15.33 7.26
N PHE A 390 -1.96 15.89 7.67
CA PHE A 390 -2.75 16.78 6.82
C PHE A 390 -2.06 18.11 6.55
N GLU A 391 -1.34 18.68 7.53
CA GLU A 391 -0.50 19.86 7.33
C GLU A 391 0.55 19.59 6.23
N ALA A 392 1.26 18.47 6.35
CA ALA A 392 2.26 18.03 5.36
C ALA A 392 1.63 17.81 3.98
N GLY A 393 0.45 17.16 3.94
CA GLY A 393 -0.31 16.93 2.70
C GLY A 393 -0.76 18.21 2.01
N LEU A 394 -1.21 19.21 2.75
CA LEU A 394 -1.55 20.54 2.20
C LEU A 394 -0.33 21.30 1.68
N LEU A 395 0.79 21.27 2.41
CA LEU A 395 2.04 21.86 1.92
C LEU A 395 2.45 21.21 0.60
N PHE A 396 2.41 19.87 0.53
CA PHE A 396 2.72 19.12 -0.68
C PHE A 396 1.77 19.50 -1.83
N ALA A 397 0.46 19.51 -1.58
CA ALA A 397 -0.53 19.87 -2.61
C ALA A 397 -0.30 21.29 -3.17
N ARG A 398 0.04 22.26 -2.31
CA ARG A 398 0.29 23.65 -2.71
C ARG A 398 1.60 23.83 -3.46
N THR A 399 2.59 22.97 -3.24
CA THR A 399 3.92 23.09 -3.85
C THR A 399 4.09 22.20 -5.09
N GLU A 400 3.45 21.02 -5.10
CA GLU A 400 3.61 20.04 -6.16
C GLU A 400 2.35 19.88 -7.05
N GLY A 401 1.20 20.42 -6.64
CA GLY A 401 -0.04 20.43 -7.45
C GLY A 401 -0.80 19.09 -7.45
N ILE A 402 -0.43 18.14 -6.60
CA ILE A 402 -1.08 16.83 -6.45
C ILE A 402 -1.68 16.73 -5.05
N LEU A 403 -2.98 16.43 -4.96
CA LEU A 403 -3.65 16.20 -3.68
C LEU A 403 -3.37 14.75 -3.23
N PRO A 404 -2.63 14.53 -2.12
CA PRO A 404 -2.31 13.19 -1.66
C PRO A 404 -3.49 12.51 -0.96
N ALA A 405 -3.57 11.17 -1.05
CA ALA A 405 -4.45 10.41 -0.18
C ALA A 405 -4.06 10.60 1.29
N PRO A 406 -4.99 10.52 2.25
CA PRO A 406 -4.67 10.63 3.69
C PRO A 406 -3.60 9.63 4.15
N GLU A 407 -3.52 8.46 3.53
CA GLU A 407 -2.46 7.49 3.78
C GLU A 407 -1.09 8.02 3.33
N ALA A 408 -1.02 8.63 2.14
CA ALA A 408 0.22 9.14 1.56
C ALA A 408 0.82 10.30 2.39
N THR A 409 -0.02 11.08 3.07
CA THR A 409 0.41 12.22 3.90
C THR A 409 1.35 11.80 5.03
N HIS A 410 1.25 10.56 5.55
CA HIS A 410 2.16 10.03 6.57
C HIS A 410 3.60 9.93 6.05
N GLY A 411 3.78 9.42 4.84
CA GLY A 411 5.10 9.40 4.18
C GLY A 411 5.64 10.79 3.90
N ILE A 412 4.77 11.73 3.51
CA ILE A 412 5.15 13.13 3.30
C ILE A 412 5.60 13.76 4.63
N ALA A 413 4.87 13.57 5.73
CA ALA A 413 5.25 14.09 7.06
C ALA A 413 6.65 13.61 7.48
N THR A 414 6.96 12.33 7.28
CA THR A 414 8.31 11.79 7.53
C THR A 414 9.35 12.44 6.61
N ALA A 415 9.04 12.62 5.32
CA ALA A 415 9.95 13.26 4.37
C ALA A 415 10.25 14.73 4.77
N LEU A 416 9.25 15.45 5.27
CA LEU A 416 9.43 16.79 5.80
C LEU A 416 10.33 16.83 7.05
N ARG A 417 10.17 15.86 7.97
CA ARG A 417 11.06 15.75 9.15
C ARG A 417 12.51 15.48 8.72
N GLU A 418 12.75 14.58 7.77
CA GLU A 418 14.09 14.30 7.23
C GLU A 418 14.69 15.51 6.49
N ALA A 419 13.88 16.25 5.74
CA ALA A 419 14.32 17.47 5.05
C ALA A 419 14.68 18.62 6.02
N LYS A 420 13.92 18.76 7.12
CA LYS A 420 14.23 19.71 8.20
C LYS A 420 15.53 19.33 8.90
N ALA A 421 15.73 18.04 9.21
CA ALA A 421 16.97 17.55 9.81
C ALA A 421 18.19 17.80 8.90
N ALA A 422 18.05 17.64 7.58
CA ALA A 422 19.09 17.99 6.62
C ALA A 422 19.41 19.49 6.62
N LYS A 423 18.39 20.35 6.76
CA LYS A 423 18.58 21.82 6.89
C LYS A 423 19.31 22.20 8.18
N GLU A 424 18.91 21.59 9.29
CA GLU A 424 19.49 21.87 10.61
C GLU A 424 20.95 21.40 10.70
N SER A 425 21.29 20.25 10.11
CA SER A 425 22.66 19.74 10.07
C SER A 425 23.54 20.41 8.99
N GLY A 426 22.93 21.02 7.98
CA GLY A 426 23.62 21.53 6.79
C GLY A 426 24.09 20.41 5.83
N GLU A 427 23.80 19.14 6.12
CA GLU A 427 24.21 17.99 5.31
C GLU A 427 23.17 17.69 4.22
N PRO A 428 23.54 17.70 2.93
CA PRO A 428 22.64 17.34 1.85
C PRO A 428 22.24 15.85 1.97
N ARG A 429 20.98 15.57 1.65
CA ARG A 429 20.38 14.22 1.74
C ARG A 429 19.42 14.01 0.59
N THR A 430 19.47 12.82 -0.03
CA THR A 430 18.50 12.42 -1.05
C THR A 430 17.41 11.57 -0.42
N ILE A 431 16.17 12.05 -0.46
CA ILE A 431 15.00 11.45 0.16
C ILE A 431 14.04 11.00 -0.94
N LEU A 432 13.69 9.72 -0.95
CA LEU A 432 12.69 9.13 -1.84
C LEU A 432 11.48 8.70 -1.01
N PHE A 433 10.28 9.13 -1.38
CA PHE A 433 9.07 8.68 -0.70
C PHE A 433 7.98 8.22 -1.67
N ASN A 434 7.07 7.36 -1.17
CA ASN A 434 5.97 6.85 -1.98
C ASN A 434 4.72 7.70 -1.84
N MET A 435 4.33 8.35 -2.93
CA MET A 435 3.02 8.98 -3.12
C MET A 435 2.03 7.90 -3.58
N CYS A 436 1.60 7.06 -2.63
CA CYS A 436 0.93 5.78 -2.85
C CYS A 436 -0.50 5.88 -3.40
N GLY A 437 -1.08 7.08 -3.45
CA GLY A 437 -2.41 7.34 -3.99
C GLY A 437 -2.79 8.82 -3.97
N HIS A 438 -3.76 9.19 -4.81
CA HIS A 438 -4.34 10.55 -4.81
C HIS A 438 -5.51 10.67 -3.83
N GLY A 439 -5.80 11.91 -3.40
CA GLY A 439 -6.86 12.26 -2.45
C GLY A 439 -8.18 12.74 -3.06
N HIS A 440 -8.43 12.54 -4.35
CA HIS A 440 -9.62 13.09 -5.02
C HIS A 440 -10.94 12.54 -4.46
N PHE A 441 -10.92 11.34 -3.87
CA PHE A 441 -12.08 10.77 -3.17
C PHE A 441 -12.11 11.09 -1.66
N ASP A 442 -11.14 11.86 -1.16
CA ASP A 442 -10.95 12.11 0.26
C ASP A 442 -11.06 13.62 0.60
N LEU A 443 -11.74 14.40 -0.27
CA LEU A 443 -11.91 15.86 -0.08
C LEU A 443 -12.62 16.21 1.24
N ALA A 444 -13.56 15.39 1.71
CA ALA A 444 -14.21 15.59 3.00
C ALA A 444 -13.22 15.56 4.18
N ALA A 445 -12.15 14.78 4.08
CA ALA A 445 -11.09 14.75 5.10
C ALA A 445 -10.29 16.06 5.11
N TYR A 446 -10.00 16.60 3.93
CA TYR A 446 -9.35 17.91 3.79
C TYR A 446 -10.27 19.06 4.24
N GLU A 447 -11.57 18.97 3.96
CA GLU A 447 -12.55 19.92 4.48
C GLU A 447 -12.57 19.93 6.01
N ALA A 448 -12.59 18.76 6.65
CA ALA A 448 -12.54 18.64 8.11
C ALA A 448 -11.27 19.29 8.68
N TYR A 449 -10.11 19.08 8.05
CA TYR A 449 -8.87 19.72 8.47
C TYR A 449 -8.90 21.25 8.29
N LEU A 450 -9.31 21.74 7.12
CA LEU A 450 -9.34 23.17 6.80
C LEU A 450 -10.35 23.94 7.64
N SER A 451 -11.41 23.28 8.10
CA SER A 451 -12.44 23.83 8.99
C SER A 451 -12.06 23.74 10.48
N GLY A 452 -10.88 23.16 10.81
CA GLY A 452 -10.44 22.99 12.20
C GLY A 452 -11.21 21.90 12.98
N ASN A 453 -11.92 21.01 12.27
CA ASN A 453 -12.73 19.94 12.85
C ASN A 453 -11.98 18.60 12.93
N LEU A 454 -10.73 18.53 12.38
CA LEU A 454 -9.91 17.33 12.47
C LEU A 454 -9.21 17.30 13.82
N ILE A 455 -9.38 16.19 14.55
CA ILE A 455 -8.84 16.02 15.90
C ILE A 455 -7.94 14.80 15.91
N ASP A 456 -6.77 14.92 16.56
CA ASP A 456 -5.92 13.77 16.83
C ASP A 456 -6.56 12.86 17.88
N SER A 457 -6.41 11.56 17.66
CA SER A 457 -6.92 10.55 18.60
C SER A 457 -5.81 10.18 19.56
N ASP A 458 -6.01 10.45 20.86
CA ASP A 458 -5.14 9.94 21.88
C ASP A 458 -5.25 8.41 21.98
N LEU A 459 -4.12 7.73 22.03
CA LEU A 459 -4.03 6.30 22.24
C LEU A 459 -3.19 6.01 23.49
N PRO A 460 -3.82 5.95 24.67
CA PRO A 460 -3.11 5.64 25.91
C PRO A 460 -2.53 4.23 25.89
N ARG A 461 -1.39 4.03 26.53
CA ARG A 461 -0.70 2.75 26.59
C ARG A 461 -1.61 1.65 27.16
N SER A 462 -2.44 1.98 28.15
CA SER A 462 -3.39 1.05 28.77
C SER A 462 -4.37 0.41 27.78
N ARG A 463 -4.77 1.11 26.71
CA ARG A 463 -5.66 0.56 25.69
C ARG A 463 -4.93 -0.47 24.81
N ILE A 464 -3.66 -0.25 24.51
CA ILE A 464 -2.80 -1.23 23.82
C ILE A 464 -2.59 -2.44 24.73
N ASP A 465 -2.24 -2.22 25.99
CA ASP A 465 -1.98 -3.30 26.96
C ASP A 465 -3.23 -4.15 27.21
N ALA A 466 -4.41 -3.55 27.25
CA ALA A 466 -5.66 -4.28 27.36
C ALA A 466 -5.89 -5.22 26.15
N SER A 467 -5.71 -4.73 24.94
CA SER A 467 -5.84 -5.54 23.72
C SER A 467 -4.80 -6.66 23.65
N LEU A 468 -3.54 -6.37 24.01
CA LEU A 468 -2.47 -7.36 24.02
C LEU A 468 -2.67 -8.40 25.15
N GLY A 469 -3.30 -8.02 26.26
CA GLY A 469 -3.64 -8.92 27.37
C GLY A 469 -4.72 -9.95 27.01
N GLU A 470 -5.51 -9.72 25.97
CA GLU A 470 -6.51 -10.66 25.45
C GLU A 470 -5.92 -11.74 24.53
N LEU A 471 -4.64 -11.61 24.13
CA LEU A 471 -4.01 -12.55 23.21
C LEU A 471 -3.74 -13.90 23.89
N ASP A 472 -4.46 -14.92 23.45
CA ASP A 472 -4.19 -16.33 23.74
C ASP A 472 -3.44 -17.00 22.57
N THR A 473 -2.33 -16.40 22.16
CA THR A 473 -1.53 -16.84 21.02
C THR A 473 -0.10 -17.15 21.46
N PRO A 474 0.65 -18.02 20.75
CA PRO A 474 2.02 -18.35 21.12
C PRO A 474 2.92 -17.12 21.18
N GLU A 475 3.81 -17.09 22.17
CA GLU A 475 4.90 -16.12 22.21
C GLU A 475 6.00 -16.53 21.22
N ILE A 476 6.69 -15.53 20.69
CA ILE A 476 7.88 -15.76 19.85
C ILE A 476 9.11 -15.70 20.79
N PRO A 477 9.97 -16.71 20.76
CA PRO A 477 11.16 -16.78 21.62
C PRO A 477 12.15 -15.61 21.44
#